data_ed426d2e34e8ae986c3db74320d1959f
#
_entry.id   ed426d2e34e8ae986c3db74320d1959f
#
_cell.length_a   1.000
_cell.length_b   1.000
_cell.length_c   1.000
_cell.angle_alpha   90.00
_cell.angle_beta   90.00
_cell.angle_gamma   90.00
#
_symmetry.space_group_name_H-M   'P 1'
#
loop_
_entity.id
_entity.type
_entity.pdbx_description
1 polymer ?
#
loop_
_entity_poly.entity_id
_entity_poly.type
_entity_poly.pdbx_seq_one_letter_code
_entity_poly.pdbx_strand_id
1 'polypeptide(L)'
;MPPLSDGGPSNLSPGRVLLEPDLWIECVTLDHSTPCLAFCLQERLRVNVSRPALDQLGLPVGPWLNIAKRAVRNGAMDDTMIAISEGRSMRLGALKEQALRVGSGQRVAYVTDAAFTPENVKRILSVARDAHQLYIEAAFLEADAQLAAERCHLTARQAGTLARLAGARRLTTFHYSPRYLDRPDSLRLEAEAAYHEDRSEGSS
;
A
#
# COMPACT_ATOMS: atom_id res chain seq x y z
N MET A 1 -7.55 24.95 20.88
CA MET A 1 -7.16 23.57 20.59
C MET A 1 -6.87 22.88 21.91
N PRO A 2 -7.49 21.76 22.25
CA PRO A 2 -7.08 20.99 23.44
C PRO A 2 -5.68 20.42 23.18
N PRO A 3 -4.83 20.28 24.22
CA PRO A 3 -3.53 19.67 24.08
C PRO A 3 -3.69 18.21 23.65
N LEU A 4 -2.86 17.78 22.71
CA LEU A 4 -2.72 16.36 22.36
C LEU A 4 -2.31 15.63 23.64
N SER A 5 -3.15 14.71 24.10
CA SER A 5 -2.80 13.84 25.22
C SER A 5 -1.57 13.04 24.83
N ASP A 6 -0.50 13.10 25.63
CA ASP A 6 0.62 12.17 25.57
C ASP A 6 0.08 10.76 25.72
N GLY A 7 -0.14 10.10 24.62
CA GLY A 7 -0.41 8.66 24.58
C GLY A 7 0.82 7.97 25.14
N GLY A 8 0.66 7.30 26.29
CA GLY A 8 1.69 6.50 26.89
C GLY A 8 2.32 5.48 25.92
N PRO A 9 3.37 4.74 26.31
CA PRO A 9 4.16 3.89 25.44
C PRO A 9 3.23 2.91 24.70
N SER A 10 3.00 3.22 23.44
CA SER A 10 2.16 2.39 22.58
C SER A 10 2.84 1.05 22.38
N ASN A 11 2.09 -0.06 22.45
CA ASN A 11 2.50 -1.41 22.06
C ASN A 11 2.76 -1.52 20.54
N LEU A 12 3.24 -0.43 19.92
CA LEU A 12 3.59 -0.38 18.52
C LEU A 12 4.93 -1.10 18.33
N SER A 13 4.96 -2.07 17.45
CA SER A 13 6.21 -2.67 16.99
C SER A 13 7.11 -1.59 16.39
N PRO A 14 8.46 -1.74 16.50
CA PRO A 14 9.38 -0.78 15.87
C PRO A 14 9.00 -0.52 14.41
N GLY A 15 8.89 0.75 14.02
CA GLY A 15 8.49 1.17 12.69
C GLY A 15 6.99 1.36 12.46
N ARG A 16 6.11 1.00 13.40
CA ARG A 16 4.67 1.30 13.32
C ARG A 16 4.34 2.62 13.99
N VAL A 17 3.66 3.51 13.26
CA VAL A 17 3.27 4.85 13.74
C VAL A 17 1.77 5.00 13.96
N LEU A 18 0.98 4.09 13.38
CA LEU A 18 -0.47 4.02 13.59
C LEU A 18 -0.89 2.55 13.63
N LEU A 19 -1.81 2.24 14.54
CA LEU A 19 -2.44 0.92 14.63
C LEU A 19 -3.93 1.11 14.88
N GLU A 20 -4.72 0.76 13.88
CA GLU A 20 -6.17 0.73 13.92
C GLU A 20 -6.67 -0.72 13.81
N PRO A 21 -7.92 -1.03 14.18
CA PRO A 21 -8.43 -2.41 14.09
C PRO A 21 -8.29 -3.02 12.69
N ASP A 22 -8.50 -2.24 11.66
CA ASP A 22 -8.57 -2.69 10.28
C ASP A 22 -7.32 -2.38 9.44
N LEU A 23 -6.44 -1.50 9.92
CA LEU A 23 -5.23 -1.08 9.21
C LEU A 23 -4.11 -0.67 10.16
N TRP A 24 -2.88 -0.64 9.65
CA TRP A 24 -1.75 0.00 10.34
C TRP A 24 -0.86 0.73 9.34
N ILE A 25 -0.09 1.68 9.87
CA ILE A 25 0.94 2.39 9.11
C ILE A 25 2.30 2.04 9.71
N GLU A 26 3.19 1.59 8.84
CA GLU A 26 4.62 1.42 9.12
C GLU A 26 5.37 2.60 8.52
N CYS A 27 6.47 3.01 9.14
CA CYS A 27 7.37 4.00 8.56
C CYS A 27 8.83 3.62 8.77
N VAL A 28 9.67 4.14 7.90
CA VAL A 28 11.13 4.10 8.01
C VAL A 28 11.70 5.48 7.71
N THR A 29 12.79 5.82 8.38
CA THR A 29 13.54 7.04 8.10
C THR A 29 14.48 6.80 6.93
N LEU A 30 14.47 7.68 5.96
CA LEU A 30 15.39 7.71 4.82
C LEU A 30 16.34 8.88 4.95
N ASP A 31 17.53 8.73 4.39
CA ASP A 31 18.52 9.80 4.30
C ASP A 31 18.31 10.59 2.99
N HIS A 32 18.21 11.91 3.14
CA HIS A 32 18.12 12.90 2.06
C HIS A 32 18.79 14.19 2.50
N SER A 33 20.05 14.12 3.00
CA SER A 33 20.74 15.21 3.73
C SER A 33 19.97 15.69 4.98
N THR A 34 18.66 15.62 4.97
CA THR A 34 17.72 15.77 6.10
C THR A 34 16.91 14.47 6.22
N PRO A 35 16.62 13.97 7.43
CA PRO A 35 15.80 12.78 7.57
C PRO A 35 14.43 12.94 6.95
N CYS A 36 14.08 12.06 6.01
CA CYS A 36 12.77 11.95 5.39
C CYS A 36 12.08 10.65 5.81
N LEU A 37 10.76 10.56 5.63
CA LEU A 37 10.01 9.36 6.03
C LEU A 37 9.38 8.70 4.80
N ALA A 38 9.54 7.38 4.71
CA ALA A 38 8.73 6.56 3.84
C ALA A 38 7.68 5.82 4.67
N PHE A 39 6.51 5.60 4.08
CA PHE A 39 5.36 5.02 4.75
C PHE A 39 4.82 3.81 3.99
N CYS A 40 4.23 2.90 4.73
CA CYS A 40 3.39 1.85 4.19
C CYS A 40 2.08 1.76 4.98
N LEU A 41 0.98 1.97 4.29
CA LEU A 41 -0.35 1.67 4.80
C LEU A 41 -0.68 0.22 4.45
N GLN A 42 -1.04 -0.57 5.45
CA GLN A 42 -1.44 -1.96 5.30
C GLN A 42 -2.82 -2.18 5.87
N GLU A 43 -3.77 -2.60 5.03
CA GLU A 43 -5.06 -3.14 5.49
C GLU A 43 -4.87 -4.57 6.02
N ARG A 44 -5.62 -4.94 7.06
CA ARG A 44 -5.57 -6.30 7.62
C ARG A 44 -6.26 -7.31 6.69
N LEU A 45 -7.53 -7.08 6.40
CA LEU A 45 -8.34 -7.91 5.52
C LEU A 45 -9.26 -7.04 4.65
N ARG A 46 -9.34 -7.38 3.38
CA ARG A 46 -10.31 -6.77 2.47
C ARG A 46 -11.57 -7.64 2.42
N VAL A 47 -12.71 -7.05 2.77
CA VAL A 47 -14.00 -7.73 2.73
C VAL A 47 -14.93 -6.99 1.78
N ASN A 48 -15.10 -7.52 0.58
CA ASN A 48 -16.00 -6.98 -0.43
C ASN A 48 -17.33 -7.73 -0.41
N VAL A 49 -18.38 -7.07 -0.88
CA VAL A 49 -19.72 -7.65 -1.01
C VAL A 49 -19.98 -7.94 -2.48
N SER A 50 -20.44 -9.14 -2.80
CA SER A 50 -20.91 -9.49 -4.13
C SER A 50 -22.36 -9.05 -4.27
N ARG A 51 -22.60 -7.95 -5.00
CA ARG A 51 -23.95 -7.44 -5.25
C ARG A 51 -24.85 -8.50 -5.92
N PRO A 52 -24.41 -9.18 -7.00
CA PRO A 52 -25.21 -10.24 -7.61
C PRO A 52 -25.60 -11.37 -6.63
N ALA A 53 -24.69 -11.71 -5.71
CA ALA A 53 -24.99 -12.73 -4.71
C ALA A 53 -26.05 -12.28 -3.70
N LEU A 54 -26.01 -11.01 -3.28
CA LEU A 54 -27.08 -10.46 -2.42
C LEU A 54 -28.44 -10.54 -3.11
N ASP A 55 -28.51 -10.18 -4.38
CA ASP A 55 -29.73 -10.19 -5.17
C ASP A 55 -30.27 -11.62 -5.32
N GLN A 56 -29.42 -12.61 -5.60
CA GLN A 56 -29.76 -14.03 -5.68
C GLN A 56 -30.29 -14.59 -4.35
N LEU A 57 -29.72 -14.14 -3.22
CA LEU A 57 -30.12 -14.55 -1.88
C LEU A 57 -31.33 -13.76 -1.35
N GLY A 58 -31.80 -12.77 -2.11
CA GLY A 58 -32.86 -11.85 -1.66
C GLY A 58 -32.46 -11.08 -0.39
N LEU A 59 -31.18 -10.67 -0.29
CA LEU A 59 -30.65 -9.95 0.86
C LEU A 59 -30.60 -8.45 0.56
N PRO A 60 -31.26 -7.61 1.38
CA PRO A 60 -31.21 -6.16 1.17
C PRO A 60 -29.83 -5.60 1.50
N VAL A 61 -29.42 -4.55 0.79
CA VAL A 61 -28.25 -3.76 1.21
C VAL A 61 -28.63 -2.96 2.45
N GLY A 62 -27.78 -2.99 3.47
CA GLY A 62 -28.08 -2.32 4.72
C GLY A 62 -26.88 -2.27 5.70
N PRO A 63 -27.08 -1.68 6.89
CA PRO A 63 -26.05 -1.53 7.92
C PRO A 63 -25.44 -2.86 8.39
N TRP A 64 -26.19 -3.96 8.30
CA TRP A 64 -25.75 -5.29 8.66
C TRP A 64 -24.48 -5.73 7.88
N LEU A 65 -24.28 -5.21 6.65
CA LEU A 65 -23.07 -5.50 5.87
C LEU A 65 -21.80 -4.99 6.56
N ASN A 66 -21.87 -3.85 7.23
CA ASN A 66 -20.76 -3.32 8.01
C ASN A 66 -20.49 -4.17 9.26
N ILE A 67 -21.56 -4.67 9.89
CA ILE A 67 -21.46 -5.60 11.04
C ILE A 67 -20.78 -6.89 10.58
N ALA A 68 -21.25 -7.50 9.48
CA ALA A 68 -20.66 -8.71 8.92
C ALA A 68 -19.17 -8.51 8.54
N LYS A 69 -18.83 -7.42 7.85
CA LYS A 69 -17.44 -7.09 7.49
C LYS A 69 -16.56 -6.94 8.72
N ARG A 70 -17.05 -6.25 9.75
CA ARG A 70 -16.31 -6.08 11.02
C ARG A 70 -16.13 -7.42 11.72
N ALA A 71 -17.16 -8.27 11.77
CA ALA A 71 -17.06 -9.61 12.34
C ALA A 71 -15.99 -10.46 11.64
N VAL A 72 -15.93 -10.42 10.28
CA VAL A 72 -14.89 -11.11 9.52
C VAL A 72 -13.50 -10.57 9.88
N ARG A 73 -13.31 -9.26 9.91
CA ARG A 73 -12.02 -8.63 10.22
C ARG A 73 -11.53 -8.91 11.63
N ASN A 74 -12.47 -9.03 12.57
CA ASN A 74 -12.19 -9.37 13.98
C ASN A 74 -11.99 -10.88 14.20
N GLY A 75 -12.06 -11.71 13.15
CA GLY A 75 -11.88 -13.15 13.27
C GLY A 75 -13.03 -13.86 14.00
N ALA A 76 -14.25 -13.31 13.94
CA ALA A 76 -15.42 -13.96 14.53
C ALA A 76 -15.63 -15.36 13.92
N MET A 77 -16.12 -16.29 14.73
CA MET A 77 -16.39 -17.68 14.32
C MET A 77 -17.50 -17.76 13.26
N ASP A 78 -17.44 -18.79 12.42
CA ASP A 78 -18.36 -18.95 11.29
C ASP A 78 -19.81 -19.22 11.72
N ASP A 79 -20.05 -19.66 12.93
CA ASP A 79 -21.37 -19.84 13.54
C ASP A 79 -21.99 -18.55 14.10
N THR A 80 -21.21 -17.45 14.14
CA THR A 80 -21.70 -16.13 14.59
C THR A 80 -22.89 -15.70 13.74
N MET A 81 -24.02 -15.39 14.42
CA MET A 81 -25.25 -14.95 13.75
C MET A 81 -25.20 -13.46 13.45
N ILE A 82 -25.45 -13.11 12.19
CA ILE A 82 -25.56 -11.72 11.72
C ILE A 82 -27.04 -11.43 11.43
N ALA A 83 -27.62 -10.50 12.19
CA ALA A 83 -28.98 -10.05 11.94
C ALA A 83 -29.01 -9.16 10.68
N ILE A 84 -29.87 -9.50 9.72
CA ILE A 84 -29.96 -8.85 8.40
C ILE A 84 -31.16 -7.89 8.38
N SER A 85 -32.31 -8.36 8.85
CA SER A 85 -33.56 -7.62 9.00
C SER A 85 -34.36 -8.23 10.12
N GLU A 86 -35.52 -7.64 10.44
CA GLU A 86 -36.40 -8.17 11.45
C GLU A 86 -36.76 -9.63 11.13
N GLY A 87 -36.53 -10.53 12.10
CA GLY A 87 -36.77 -11.96 11.97
C GLY A 87 -35.83 -12.74 11.03
N ARG A 88 -34.85 -12.09 10.38
CA ARG A 88 -33.91 -12.76 9.47
C ARG A 88 -32.47 -12.60 9.88
N SER A 89 -31.80 -13.72 10.12
CA SER A 89 -30.36 -13.76 10.44
C SER A 89 -29.68 -14.85 9.60
N MET A 90 -28.37 -14.69 9.38
CA MET A 90 -27.54 -15.71 8.72
C MET A 90 -26.24 -15.92 9.49
N ARG A 91 -25.70 -17.15 9.41
CA ARG A 91 -24.36 -17.43 9.94
C ARG A 91 -23.28 -16.70 9.14
N LEU A 92 -22.26 -16.22 9.82
CA LEU A 92 -21.14 -15.51 9.19
C LEU A 92 -20.42 -16.38 8.15
N GLY A 93 -20.24 -17.68 8.42
CA GLY A 93 -19.67 -18.64 7.48
C GLY A 93 -20.46 -18.69 6.16
N ALA A 94 -21.80 -18.81 6.24
CA ALA A 94 -22.66 -18.82 5.06
C ALA A 94 -22.56 -17.48 4.27
N LEU A 95 -22.45 -16.35 4.96
CA LEU A 95 -22.22 -15.06 4.32
C LEU A 95 -20.83 -14.98 3.63
N LYS A 96 -19.78 -15.54 4.25
CA LYS A 96 -18.42 -15.61 3.65
C LYS A 96 -18.39 -16.47 2.39
N GLU A 97 -19.11 -17.57 2.38
CA GLU A 97 -19.17 -18.48 1.23
C GLU A 97 -19.99 -17.90 0.07
N GLN A 98 -21.12 -17.27 0.37
CA GLN A 98 -22.11 -16.93 -0.63
C GLN A 98 -22.10 -15.46 -1.06
N ALA A 99 -21.80 -14.52 -0.15
CA ALA A 99 -22.01 -13.09 -0.40
C ALA A 99 -20.78 -12.21 -0.15
N LEU A 100 -19.84 -12.65 0.71
CA LEU A 100 -18.65 -11.88 1.04
C LEU A 100 -17.43 -12.48 0.33
N ARG A 101 -16.61 -11.62 -0.24
CA ARG A 101 -15.30 -12.00 -0.79
C ARG A 101 -14.23 -11.47 0.15
N VAL A 102 -13.60 -12.40 0.89
CA VAL A 102 -12.53 -12.10 1.83
C VAL A 102 -11.18 -12.32 1.13
N GLY A 103 -10.32 -11.34 1.19
CA GLY A 103 -8.97 -11.42 0.63
C GLY A 103 -7.95 -10.71 1.50
N SER A 104 -6.67 -10.81 1.11
CA SER A 104 -5.61 -10.05 1.74
C SER A 104 -5.88 -8.55 1.62
N GLY A 105 -5.60 -7.81 2.69
CA GLY A 105 -5.71 -6.36 2.68
C GLY A 105 -4.75 -5.72 1.66
N GLN A 106 -5.06 -4.50 1.27
CA GLN A 106 -4.20 -3.72 0.38
C GLN A 106 -2.98 -3.20 1.13
N ARG A 107 -1.87 -3.11 0.41
CA ARG A 107 -0.62 -2.53 0.86
C ARG A 107 -0.25 -1.39 -0.09
N VAL A 108 -0.14 -0.18 0.44
CA VAL A 108 0.20 1.03 -0.32
C VAL A 108 1.46 1.62 0.29
N ALA A 109 2.54 1.68 -0.48
CA ALA A 109 3.78 2.28 -0.05
C ALA A 109 3.98 3.66 -0.68
N TYR A 110 4.55 4.58 0.09
CA TYR A 110 4.85 5.94 -0.33
C TYR A 110 6.28 6.29 0.11
N VAL A 111 7.14 6.51 -0.87
CA VAL A 111 8.57 6.80 -0.69
C VAL A 111 8.83 8.20 -1.24
N THR A 112 9.14 9.14 -0.34
CA THR A 112 9.47 10.50 -0.71
C THR A 112 10.94 10.63 -1.09
N ASP A 113 11.51 11.79 -0.90
CA ASP A 113 12.89 12.14 -1.23
C ASP A 113 13.88 11.22 -0.52
N ALA A 114 14.78 10.62 -1.27
CA ALA A 114 15.75 9.67 -0.75
C ALA A 114 17.03 9.61 -1.59
N ALA A 115 18.18 9.64 -0.93
CA ALA A 115 19.44 9.32 -1.57
C ALA A 115 19.52 7.83 -1.92
N PHE A 116 20.10 7.48 -3.07
CA PHE A 116 20.31 6.08 -3.47
C PHE A 116 21.52 5.49 -2.73
N THR A 117 21.32 5.13 -1.47
CA THR A 117 22.34 4.47 -0.63
C THR A 117 21.95 3.03 -0.30
N PRO A 118 22.93 2.14 -0.04
CA PRO A 118 22.61 0.75 0.34
C PRO A 118 21.63 0.65 1.51
N GLU A 119 21.71 1.56 2.47
CA GLU A 119 20.83 1.57 3.63
C GLU A 119 19.42 2.04 3.27
N ASN A 120 19.28 3.10 2.47
CA ASN A 120 17.97 3.53 1.98
C ASN A 120 17.33 2.46 1.09
N VAL A 121 18.09 1.81 0.22
CA VAL A 121 17.60 0.68 -0.60
C VAL A 121 16.98 -0.40 0.29
N LYS A 122 17.67 -0.84 1.34
CA LYS A 122 17.15 -1.81 2.31
C LYS A 122 15.84 -1.34 2.94
N ARG A 123 15.78 -0.09 3.40
CA ARG A 123 14.62 0.49 4.07
C ARG A 123 13.44 0.64 3.12
N ILE A 124 13.68 1.12 1.89
CA ILE A 124 12.66 1.23 0.84
C ILE A 124 12.11 -0.15 0.51
N LEU A 125 12.96 -1.14 0.26
CA LEU A 125 12.52 -2.51 -0.01
C LEU A 125 11.70 -3.11 1.15
N SER A 126 12.00 -2.77 2.41
CA SER A 126 11.24 -3.27 3.56
C SER A 126 9.81 -2.75 3.60
N VAL A 127 9.58 -1.45 3.33
CA VAL A 127 8.24 -0.84 3.33
C VAL A 127 7.48 -1.07 2.04
N ALA A 128 8.17 -1.20 0.90
CA ALA A 128 7.56 -1.38 -0.41
C ALA A 128 7.29 -2.85 -0.78
N ARG A 129 7.78 -3.82 0.01
CA ARG A 129 7.65 -5.26 -0.28
C ARG A 129 6.21 -5.64 -0.58
N ASP A 130 5.99 -6.27 -1.75
CA ASP A 130 4.70 -6.77 -2.24
C ASP A 130 3.58 -5.72 -2.23
N ALA A 131 3.93 -4.42 -2.33
CA ALA A 131 2.96 -3.35 -2.37
C ALA A 131 2.01 -3.52 -3.55
N HIS A 132 0.71 -3.36 -3.31
CA HIS A 132 -0.28 -3.30 -4.38
C HIS A 132 -0.13 -2.03 -5.21
N GLN A 133 0.33 -0.96 -4.55
CA GLN A 133 0.66 0.33 -5.17
C GLN A 133 1.90 0.91 -4.47
N LEU A 134 2.92 1.20 -5.26
CA LEU A 134 4.09 1.96 -4.81
C LEU A 134 4.07 3.33 -5.47
N TYR A 135 4.12 4.36 -4.64
CA TYR A 135 4.44 5.73 -5.03
C TYR A 135 5.88 6.00 -4.62
N ILE A 136 6.71 6.46 -5.54
CA ILE A 136 8.14 6.71 -5.28
C ILE A 136 8.64 7.89 -6.10
N GLU A 137 9.52 8.70 -5.51
CA GLU A 137 10.16 9.78 -6.24
C GLU A 137 10.98 9.27 -7.43
N ALA A 138 11.11 10.12 -8.46
CA ALA A 138 11.97 9.89 -9.62
C ALA A 138 12.43 11.25 -10.18
N ALA A 139 13.26 11.94 -9.42
CA ALA A 139 13.56 13.35 -9.69
C ALA A 139 14.42 13.54 -10.94
N PHE A 140 15.27 12.58 -11.31
CA PHE A 140 16.24 12.69 -12.39
C PHE A 140 16.20 11.51 -13.35
N LEU A 141 16.63 11.71 -14.60
CA LEU A 141 16.95 10.61 -15.51
C LEU A 141 18.29 9.98 -15.10
N GLU A 142 18.51 8.71 -15.47
CA GLU A 142 19.76 8.00 -15.21
C GLU A 142 20.98 8.70 -15.85
N ALA A 143 20.79 9.38 -16.98
CA ALA A 143 21.82 10.20 -17.61
C ALA A 143 22.36 11.31 -16.69
N ASP A 144 21.56 11.74 -15.70
CA ASP A 144 21.92 12.75 -14.72
C ASP A 144 22.19 12.14 -13.32
N ALA A 145 22.58 10.84 -13.24
CA ALA A 145 22.75 10.10 -11.98
C ALA A 145 23.73 10.78 -11.00
N GLN A 146 24.79 11.38 -11.50
CA GLN A 146 25.72 12.13 -10.66
C GLN A 146 25.02 13.30 -9.96
N LEU A 147 24.24 14.09 -10.69
CA LEU A 147 23.47 15.20 -10.13
C LEU A 147 22.39 14.71 -9.16
N ALA A 148 21.74 13.59 -9.46
CA ALA A 148 20.79 12.95 -8.55
C ALA A 148 21.47 12.62 -7.21
N ALA A 149 22.66 12.01 -7.25
CA ALA A 149 23.44 11.70 -6.05
C ALA A 149 23.84 12.95 -5.26
N GLU A 150 24.31 14.00 -5.92
CA GLU A 150 24.67 15.29 -5.31
C GLU A 150 23.47 15.97 -4.63
N ARG A 151 22.27 15.77 -5.17
CA ARG A 151 21.01 16.31 -4.65
C ARG A 151 20.27 15.35 -3.71
N CYS A 152 20.84 14.17 -3.46
CA CYS A 152 20.27 13.13 -2.62
C CYS A 152 18.91 12.60 -3.11
N HIS A 153 18.67 12.55 -4.43
CA HIS A 153 17.45 12.06 -5.05
C HIS A 153 17.67 10.75 -5.83
N LEU A 154 16.57 10.08 -6.15
CA LEU A 154 16.58 8.92 -7.02
C LEU A 154 16.53 9.32 -8.50
N THR A 155 17.16 8.48 -9.36
CA THR A 155 16.86 8.49 -10.78
C THR A 155 15.58 7.69 -11.06
N ALA A 156 14.97 7.94 -12.20
CA ALA A 156 13.80 7.20 -12.67
C ALA A 156 14.10 5.71 -12.83
N ARG A 157 15.30 5.36 -13.36
CA ARG A 157 15.78 3.99 -13.45
C ARG A 157 15.91 3.32 -12.08
N GLN A 158 16.47 4.01 -11.10
CA GLN A 158 16.58 3.51 -9.73
C GLN A 158 15.21 3.28 -9.10
N ALA A 159 14.27 4.22 -9.27
CA ALA A 159 12.90 4.07 -8.78
C ALA A 159 12.18 2.85 -9.38
N GLY A 160 12.28 2.65 -10.71
CA GLY A 160 11.74 1.48 -11.39
C GLY A 160 12.36 0.17 -10.92
N THR A 161 13.69 0.14 -10.77
CA THR A 161 14.44 -1.02 -10.25
C THR A 161 14.00 -1.37 -8.82
N LEU A 162 13.87 -0.37 -7.93
CA LEU A 162 13.38 -0.58 -6.56
C LEU A 162 11.96 -1.13 -6.54
N ALA A 163 11.06 -0.62 -7.39
CA ALA A 163 9.70 -1.13 -7.52
C ALA A 163 9.66 -2.60 -7.95
N ARG A 164 10.52 -2.98 -8.91
CA ARG A 164 10.68 -4.36 -9.38
C ARG A 164 11.21 -5.27 -8.27
N LEU A 165 12.29 -4.88 -7.63
CA LEU A 165 12.91 -5.65 -6.53
C LEU A 165 11.98 -5.80 -5.31
N ALA A 166 11.14 -4.80 -5.04
CA ALA A 166 10.13 -4.86 -3.99
C ALA A 166 8.94 -5.78 -4.34
N GLY A 167 8.82 -6.23 -5.60
CA GLY A 167 7.65 -7.00 -6.05
C GLY A 167 6.36 -6.15 -6.08
N ALA A 168 6.46 -4.84 -6.21
CA ALA A 168 5.30 -3.96 -6.29
C ALA A 168 4.43 -4.32 -7.51
N ARG A 169 3.10 -4.31 -7.35
CA ARG A 169 2.18 -4.68 -8.42
C ARG A 169 1.90 -3.54 -9.38
N ARG A 170 1.97 -2.30 -8.88
CA ARG A 170 1.82 -1.06 -9.67
C ARG A 170 2.82 -0.04 -9.18
N LEU A 171 3.38 0.70 -10.11
CA LEU A 171 4.30 1.80 -9.88
C LEU A 171 3.65 3.11 -10.28
N THR A 172 3.85 4.14 -9.48
CA THR A 172 3.58 5.54 -9.84
C THR A 172 4.77 6.37 -9.38
N THR A 173 5.41 7.03 -10.29
CA THR A 173 6.51 7.94 -10.01
C THR A 173 6.03 9.39 -9.92
N PHE A 174 6.70 10.18 -9.11
CA PHE A 174 6.38 11.60 -8.89
C PHE A 174 7.63 12.40 -8.55
N HIS A 175 7.49 13.68 -8.18
CA HIS A 175 8.58 14.56 -7.77
C HIS A 175 9.62 14.81 -8.88
N TYR A 176 9.13 15.02 -10.11
CA TYR A 176 10.00 15.24 -11.27
C TYR A 176 10.67 16.60 -11.23
N SER A 177 11.98 16.65 -11.50
CA SER A 177 12.72 17.90 -11.60
C SER A 177 12.19 18.78 -12.74
N PRO A 178 11.99 20.09 -12.50
CA PRO A 178 11.61 21.04 -13.56
C PRO A 178 12.55 21.07 -14.78
N ARG A 179 13.74 20.52 -14.67
CA ARG A 179 14.72 20.35 -15.75
C ARG A 179 14.16 19.59 -16.96
N TYR A 180 13.11 18.78 -16.78
CA TYR A 180 12.54 17.90 -17.82
C TYR A 180 11.15 18.35 -18.29
N LEU A 181 10.79 19.63 -18.09
CA LEU A 181 9.49 20.16 -18.54
C LEU A 181 9.27 20.10 -20.05
N ASP A 182 10.37 20.10 -20.83
CA ASP A 182 10.38 19.94 -22.29
C ASP A 182 10.09 18.49 -22.75
N ARG A 183 10.22 17.53 -21.84
CA ARG A 183 10.02 16.09 -22.08
C ARG A 183 9.37 15.40 -20.86
N PRO A 184 8.13 15.75 -20.53
CA PRO A 184 7.49 15.41 -19.26
C PRO A 184 7.32 13.89 -19.03
N ASP A 185 7.23 13.10 -20.11
CA ASP A 185 7.07 11.65 -20.01
C ASP A 185 8.38 10.88 -19.85
N SER A 186 9.55 11.51 -20.06
CA SER A 186 10.82 10.80 -20.09
C SER A 186 11.16 10.06 -18.80
N LEU A 187 10.89 10.68 -17.64
CA LEU A 187 11.13 10.08 -16.32
C LEU A 187 10.19 8.88 -16.07
N ARG A 188 8.92 9.04 -16.39
CA ARG A 188 7.94 7.95 -16.27
C ARG A 188 8.31 6.77 -17.14
N LEU A 189 8.64 7.00 -18.42
CA LEU A 189 8.99 5.95 -19.36
C LEU A 189 10.28 5.21 -18.96
N GLU A 190 11.30 5.92 -18.47
CA GLU A 190 12.52 5.30 -17.97
C GLU A 190 12.27 4.44 -16.73
N ALA A 191 11.44 4.93 -15.79
CA ALA A 191 11.07 4.16 -14.61
C ALA A 191 10.25 2.91 -14.97
N GLU A 192 9.28 3.04 -15.89
CA GLU A 192 8.49 1.91 -16.37
C GLU A 192 9.36 0.86 -17.09
N ALA A 193 10.33 1.29 -17.91
CA ALA A 193 11.28 0.39 -18.57
C ALA A 193 12.07 -0.44 -17.55
N ALA A 194 12.66 0.20 -16.53
CA ALA A 194 13.40 -0.47 -15.47
C ALA A 194 12.52 -1.38 -14.59
N TYR A 195 11.26 -1.00 -14.39
CA TYR A 195 10.28 -1.80 -13.64
C TYR A 195 9.90 -3.10 -14.36
N HIS A 196 9.94 -3.12 -15.70
CA HIS A 196 9.56 -4.29 -16.52
C HIS A 196 10.76 -5.10 -17.05
N GLU A 197 11.99 -4.68 -16.77
CA GLU A 197 13.23 -5.20 -17.39
C GLU A 197 13.36 -6.74 -17.33
N ASP A 198 13.01 -7.41 -16.23
CA ASP A 198 13.14 -8.88 -16.07
C ASP A 198 11.81 -9.65 -16.17
N ARG A 199 10.69 -9.00 -16.48
CA ARG A 199 9.42 -9.70 -16.65
C ARG A 199 9.27 -10.39 -18.01
N SER A 200 10.18 -10.13 -18.93
CA SER A 200 10.19 -10.67 -20.30
C SER A 200 10.91 -12.01 -20.43
N GLU A 201 11.76 -12.41 -19.47
CA GLU A 201 12.55 -13.65 -19.56
C GLU A 201 11.87 -14.89 -18.93
N GLY A 202 10.71 -14.74 -18.28
CA GLY A 202 9.99 -15.82 -17.59
C GLY A 202 8.86 -16.49 -18.39
N SER A 203 8.70 -16.18 -19.69
CA SER A 203 7.66 -16.75 -20.57
C SER A 203 8.28 -17.45 -21.78
N SER A 204 9.05 -18.48 -21.55
CA SER A 204 9.49 -19.43 -22.57
C SER A 204 9.33 -20.85 -22.07
#